data_f0b63e2a30b01bb2c4713a1707c9eecb
#
_entry.id   f0b63e2a30b01bb2c4713a1707c9eecb
#
_cell.length_a   1.000
_cell.length_b   1.000
_cell.length_c   1.000
_cell.angle_alpha   90.00
_cell.angle_beta   90.00
_cell.angle_gamma   90.00
#
_symmetry.space_group_name_H-M   'P 1'
#
loop_
_entity.id
_entity.type
_entity.pdbx_description
1 polymer ?
#
loop_
_entity_poly.entity_id
_entity_poly.type
_entity_poly.pdbx_seq_one_letter_code
_entity_poly.pdbx_strand_id
1 'polypeptide(L)'
;MNTKSHKYKQIKYKIMRKTIKLLFSTTLLALFSVNAFSQVDLSEPDRIYCGTAVINNQRLAENPLIQYIMDEQNRLAKEYEKNHDASKMGVISYTIPVVYHIIHNNGPENVSKATIEASIANLNEDFQKLNADISQVVSAFTGIAADCEIQFRLAHKDPNGNCTEGITRTVSTQTYAAGEGVKSLVNWNASGTQKYLQIWVVETLSSGAGGYSYYPGYAPSGSAEGVVIRSAQLGNSVTHEVGHYLNLPHCWGNSNDPGLAGNCSGDDGVSDTPNTIGNTTCNTSAVSCSSLDNVQNYMEYSFCERMFTNGQKSRMHSALNSSIGTRNNLWSSANLIATGTNNPYGAVTCAPVALFSYNKEFICEGASVTFTDDSYNAIPTAWNWTFTGGTPSTSSVANPTITYNTAGVYSVTHQPSTVAGSGLLTKTNIITVSSLTADYVGPIIDGYENTTQFNNDWMIDATPTSGQTWANTTAAATTGTRSVRIRNYSTTSDGEVDE
;
A
#
# COMPACT_ATOMS: atom_id res chain seq x y z
N MET A 1 -4.85 24.68 -62.88
CA MET A 1 -5.03 23.79 -61.70
C MET A 1 -4.00 22.64 -61.71
N ASN A 2 -2.68 22.89 -61.61
CA ASN A 2 -1.74 21.74 -61.58
C ASN A 2 -0.35 22.08 -61.01
N THR A 3 -0.25 23.06 -60.10
CA THR A 3 1.07 23.44 -59.56
C THR A 3 1.20 23.22 -58.02
N LYS A 4 0.12 22.87 -57.32
CA LYS A 4 0.16 22.61 -55.87
C LYS A 4 0.44 21.13 -55.50
N SER A 5 0.14 20.20 -56.43
CA SER A 5 0.35 18.75 -56.19
C SER A 5 1.84 18.32 -56.28
N HIS A 6 2.64 19.02 -57.06
CA HIS A 6 4.05 18.65 -57.24
C HIS A 6 4.96 19.11 -56.09
N LYS A 7 4.62 20.20 -55.39
CA LYS A 7 5.40 20.68 -54.22
C LYS A 7 5.23 19.78 -52.99
N TYR A 8 4.05 19.20 -52.79
CA TYR A 8 3.78 18.31 -51.66
C TYR A 8 4.50 16.94 -51.78
N LYS A 9 4.65 16.41 -52.96
CA LYS A 9 5.42 15.16 -53.18
C LYS A 9 6.93 15.34 -53.01
N GLN A 10 7.48 16.48 -53.34
CA GLN A 10 8.91 16.76 -53.16
C GLN A 10 9.30 16.98 -51.69
N ILE A 11 8.43 17.51 -50.88
CA ILE A 11 8.68 17.73 -49.45
C ILE A 11 8.63 16.38 -48.68
N LYS A 12 7.71 15.48 -49.03
CA LYS A 12 7.64 14.13 -48.40
C LYS A 12 8.90 13.29 -48.75
N TYR A 13 9.45 13.41 -49.93
CA TYR A 13 10.67 12.68 -50.31
C TYR A 13 11.95 13.23 -49.65
N LYS A 14 12.02 14.52 -49.34
CA LYS A 14 13.16 15.12 -48.62
C LYS A 14 13.17 14.81 -47.15
N ILE A 15 12.00 14.67 -46.49
CA ILE A 15 11.88 14.30 -45.11
C ILE A 15 12.23 12.82 -44.91
N MET A 16 11.78 11.94 -45.83
CA MET A 16 12.05 10.51 -45.75
C MET A 16 13.54 10.16 -45.99
N ARG A 17 14.29 10.92 -46.80
CA ARG A 17 15.73 10.73 -46.96
C ARG A 17 16.61 11.26 -45.83
N LYS A 18 16.11 12.20 -45.00
CA LYS A 18 16.83 12.63 -43.80
C LYS A 18 16.63 11.64 -42.64
N THR A 19 15.49 10.98 -42.53
CA THR A 19 15.21 9.98 -41.48
C THR A 19 15.96 8.67 -41.72
N ILE A 20 16.18 8.28 -43.00
CA ILE A 20 16.92 7.05 -43.35
C ILE A 20 18.44 7.22 -43.19
N LYS A 21 18.99 8.44 -43.29
CA LYS A 21 20.44 8.68 -43.06
C LYS A 21 20.81 8.80 -41.58
N LEU A 22 19.85 8.95 -40.67
CA LEU A 22 20.08 8.99 -39.22
C LEU A 22 19.99 7.58 -38.59
N LEU A 23 19.54 6.56 -39.34
CA LEU A 23 19.35 5.18 -38.83
C LEU A 23 20.51 4.23 -39.15
N PHE A 24 21.58 4.69 -39.82
CA PHE A 24 22.73 3.86 -40.17
C PHE A 24 24.07 4.30 -39.54
N SER A 25 24.05 5.19 -38.56
CA SER A 25 25.27 5.68 -37.89
C SER A 25 25.30 5.39 -36.36
N THR A 26 24.44 4.50 -35.85
CA THR A 26 24.41 4.15 -34.40
C THR A 26 24.31 2.66 -34.18
N THR A 27 25.03 1.85 -34.97
CA THR A 27 25.16 0.41 -34.66
C THR A 27 26.65 0.09 -34.50
N LEU A 28 27.21 0.55 -33.37
CA LEU A 28 28.34 -0.10 -32.70
C LEU A 28 28.63 0.62 -31.37
N LEU A 29 27.71 0.57 -30.42
CA LEU A 29 27.96 0.72 -28.95
C LEU A 29 26.77 0.14 -28.22
N ALA A 30 26.69 -1.16 -28.18
CA ALA A 30 25.75 -1.86 -27.33
C ALA A 30 26.47 -3.06 -26.75
N LEU A 31 26.57 -3.08 -25.46
CA LEU A 31 26.63 -4.22 -24.57
C LEU A 31 27.24 -3.77 -23.23
N PHE A 32 26.59 -2.75 -22.64
CA PHE A 32 26.42 -2.69 -21.21
C PHE A 32 24.93 -2.41 -21.00
N SER A 33 24.16 -3.48 -20.90
CA SER A 33 22.84 -3.42 -20.30
C SER A 33 23.03 -3.13 -18.82
N VAL A 34 23.22 -1.87 -18.49
CA VAL A 34 22.82 -1.37 -17.18
C VAL A 34 21.31 -1.60 -17.18
N ASN A 35 20.86 -2.57 -16.39
CA ASN A 35 19.47 -2.58 -15.93
C ASN A 35 19.30 -1.26 -15.19
N ALA A 36 18.91 -0.21 -15.91
CA ALA A 36 18.28 0.93 -15.29
C ALA A 36 16.98 0.39 -14.74
N PHE A 37 17.00 -0.08 -13.49
CA PHE A 37 15.78 -0.12 -12.68
C PHE A 37 15.22 1.29 -12.80
N SER A 38 14.08 1.42 -13.47
CA SER A 38 13.29 2.63 -13.38
C SER A 38 13.08 2.88 -11.90
N GLN A 39 13.73 3.89 -11.37
CA GLN A 39 13.57 4.26 -9.98
C GLN A 39 12.10 4.59 -9.81
N VAL A 40 11.39 3.82 -8.98
CA VAL A 40 9.98 4.08 -8.68
C VAL A 40 9.94 5.41 -7.95
N ASP A 41 9.21 6.37 -8.51
CA ASP A 41 9.01 7.66 -7.86
C ASP A 41 8.06 7.47 -6.67
N LEU A 42 8.55 7.71 -5.48
CA LEU A 42 7.80 7.69 -4.22
C LEU A 42 7.49 9.12 -3.74
N SER A 43 7.63 10.14 -4.60
CA SER A 43 7.23 11.49 -4.24
C SER A 43 5.73 11.52 -3.89
N GLU A 44 5.44 12.11 -2.74
CA GLU A 44 4.08 12.20 -2.21
C GLU A 44 3.42 13.47 -2.76
N PRO A 45 2.34 13.36 -3.57
CA PRO A 45 1.79 14.51 -4.29
C PRO A 45 1.14 15.55 -3.39
N ASP A 46 0.54 15.11 -2.26
CA ASP A 46 -0.09 15.96 -1.27
C ASP A 46 0.17 15.38 0.12
N ARG A 47 0.86 16.13 0.97
CA ARG A 47 1.10 15.68 2.32
C ARG A 47 -0.16 15.71 3.15
N ILE A 48 -0.55 14.55 3.66
CA ILE A 48 -1.68 14.36 4.55
C ILE A 48 -1.13 14.07 5.95
N TYR A 49 -1.64 14.78 6.96
CA TYR A 49 -1.18 14.62 8.33
C TYR A 49 -1.36 13.20 8.86
N CYS A 50 -0.48 12.80 9.76
CA CYS A 50 -0.50 11.54 10.47
C CYS A 50 -1.69 11.45 11.43
N GLY A 51 -2.26 10.25 11.57
CA GLY A 51 -3.35 9.97 12.50
C GLY A 51 -2.91 9.47 13.88
N THR A 52 -1.61 9.28 14.08
CA THR A 52 -1.05 8.61 15.26
C THR A 52 -1.40 9.29 16.58
N ALA A 53 -1.26 10.62 16.67
CA ALA A 53 -1.59 11.33 17.89
C ALA A 53 -3.09 11.20 18.24
N VAL A 54 -3.98 11.25 17.24
CA VAL A 54 -5.43 11.12 17.44
C VAL A 54 -5.79 9.76 18.02
N ILE A 55 -5.32 8.68 17.38
CA ILE A 55 -5.67 7.32 17.80
C ILE A 55 -5.06 6.95 19.15
N ASN A 56 -3.82 7.38 19.43
CA ASN A 56 -3.17 7.08 20.70
C ASN A 56 -3.77 7.90 21.85
N ASN A 57 -4.17 9.16 21.63
CA ASN A 57 -4.90 9.96 22.61
C ASN A 57 -6.29 9.37 22.90
N GLN A 58 -6.99 8.86 21.89
CA GLN A 58 -8.23 8.12 22.10
C GLN A 58 -7.99 6.89 22.99
N ARG A 59 -6.96 6.10 22.70
CA ARG A 59 -6.60 4.93 23.49
C ARG A 59 -6.26 5.28 24.94
N LEU A 60 -5.53 6.38 25.15
CA LEU A 60 -5.23 6.90 26.50
C LEU A 60 -6.52 7.26 27.26
N ALA A 61 -7.49 7.89 26.59
CA ALA A 61 -8.78 8.23 27.20
C ALA A 61 -9.63 6.98 27.56
N GLU A 62 -9.56 5.93 26.69
CA GLU A 62 -10.31 4.68 26.91
C GLU A 62 -9.67 3.78 27.96
N ASN A 63 -8.36 3.83 28.14
CA ASN A 63 -7.63 2.94 29.04
C ASN A 63 -6.55 3.69 29.83
N PRO A 64 -6.81 4.06 31.10
CA PRO A 64 -5.85 4.77 31.94
C PRO A 64 -4.52 4.04 32.19
N LEU A 65 -4.45 2.71 31.98
CA LEU A 65 -3.19 1.96 32.09
C LEU A 65 -2.18 2.37 31.02
N ILE A 66 -2.62 2.96 29.92
CA ILE A 66 -1.72 3.47 28.86
C ILE A 66 -0.86 4.61 29.40
N GLN A 67 -1.36 5.43 30.32
CA GLN A 67 -0.53 6.45 30.97
C GLN A 67 0.67 5.82 31.70
N TYR A 68 0.44 4.71 32.41
CA TYR A 68 1.54 3.99 33.06
C TYR A 68 2.55 3.42 32.05
N ILE A 69 2.05 2.89 30.92
CA ILE A 69 2.93 2.40 29.83
C ILE A 69 3.76 3.56 29.27
N MET A 70 3.16 4.72 29.05
CA MET A 70 3.85 5.92 28.55
C MET A 70 4.94 6.39 29.53
N ASP A 71 4.60 6.47 30.81
CA ASP A 71 5.56 6.90 31.84
C ASP A 71 6.74 5.93 31.93
N GLU A 72 6.47 4.64 31.86
CA GLU A 72 7.51 3.60 31.88
C GLU A 72 8.40 3.65 30.62
N GLN A 73 7.83 3.86 29.44
CA GLN A 73 8.60 4.04 28.21
C GLN A 73 9.49 5.28 28.28
N ASN A 74 8.98 6.39 28.81
CA ASN A 74 9.77 7.62 29.00
C ASN A 74 10.88 7.40 30.01
N ARG A 75 10.63 6.67 31.10
CA ARG A 75 11.66 6.30 32.09
C ARG A 75 12.76 5.44 31.45
N LEU A 76 12.37 4.39 30.74
CA LEU A 76 13.29 3.48 30.05
C LEU A 76 14.12 4.20 28.99
N ALA A 77 13.53 5.11 28.22
CA ALA A 77 14.26 5.89 27.22
C ALA A 77 15.34 6.77 27.86
N LYS A 78 15.02 7.50 28.93
CA LYS A 78 15.99 8.31 29.68
C LYS A 78 17.11 7.47 30.32
N GLU A 79 16.77 6.29 30.84
CA GLU A 79 17.75 5.38 31.40
C GLU A 79 18.68 4.82 30.31
N TYR A 80 18.10 4.48 29.14
CA TYR A 80 18.87 3.99 27.99
C TYR A 80 19.84 5.07 27.50
N GLU A 81 19.35 6.29 27.27
CA GLU A 81 20.17 7.44 26.84
C GLU A 81 21.34 7.70 27.80
N LYS A 82 21.08 7.68 29.10
CA LYS A 82 22.12 7.88 30.13
C LYS A 82 23.20 6.81 30.11
N ASN A 83 22.85 5.56 29.82
CA ASN A 83 23.76 4.41 29.89
C ASN A 83 24.44 4.09 28.54
N HIS A 84 23.96 4.67 27.44
CA HIS A 84 24.41 4.40 26.10
C HIS A 84 24.68 5.72 25.37
N ASP A 85 25.97 6.03 25.16
CA ASP A 85 26.33 7.17 24.34
C ASP A 85 26.13 6.83 22.85
N ALA A 86 25.03 7.32 22.29
CA ALA A 86 24.65 7.05 20.89
C ALA A 86 25.72 7.46 19.87
N SER A 87 26.62 8.38 20.23
CA SER A 87 27.76 8.80 19.40
C SER A 87 28.91 7.80 19.39
N LYS A 88 28.96 6.89 20.37
CA LYS A 88 30.03 5.91 20.60
C LYS A 88 29.63 4.47 20.46
N MET A 89 28.34 4.20 20.19
CA MET A 89 27.84 2.84 20.05
C MET A 89 28.49 2.17 18.84
N GLY A 90 29.26 1.11 19.11
CA GLY A 90 29.71 0.20 18.07
C GLY A 90 28.50 -0.59 17.50
N VAL A 91 28.67 -1.09 16.30
CA VAL A 91 27.67 -1.72 15.41
C VAL A 91 26.72 -2.69 16.13
N ILE A 92 25.69 -2.18 16.83
CA ILE A 92 24.50 -2.98 17.14
C ILE A 92 23.51 -2.68 16.02
N SER A 93 23.45 -3.55 15.05
CA SER A 93 22.46 -3.43 13.97
C SER A 93 21.22 -4.23 14.33
N TYR A 94 20.09 -3.54 14.52
CA TYR A 94 18.80 -4.16 14.71
C TYR A 94 18.21 -4.52 13.34
N THR A 95 17.94 -5.80 13.09
CA THR A 95 17.21 -6.23 11.91
C THR A 95 15.74 -6.45 12.27
N ILE A 96 14.85 -5.77 11.58
CA ILE A 96 13.39 -5.84 11.80
C ILE A 96 12.75 -6.56 10.60
N PRO A 97 12.10 -7.72 10.81
CA PRO A 97 11.30 -8.37 9.79
C PRO A 97 10.06 -7.54 9.45
N VAL A 98 9.81 -7.31 8.16
CA VAL A 98 8.69 -6.50 7.66
C VAL A 98 7.80 -7.34 6.75
N VAL A 99 6.50 -7.10 6.83
CA VAL A 99 5.51 -7.56 5.84
C VAL A 99 4.61 -6.41 5.44
N TYR A 100 4.37 -6.28 4.13
CA TYR A 100 3.37 -5.38 3.57
C TYR A 100 2.12 -6.17 3.23
N HIS A 101 0.98 -5.73 3.76
CA HIS A 101 -0.35 -6.27 3.48
C HIS A 101 -1.09 -5.28 2.58
N ILE A 102 -1.17 -5.56 1.29
CA ILE A 102 -1.84 -4.70 0.32
C ILE A 102 -3.31 -5.08 0.31
N ILE A 103 -4.17 -4.17 0.78
CA ILE A 103 -5.62 -4.30 0.75
C ILE A 103 -6.12 -3.48 -0.44
N HIS A 104 -6.75 -4.15 -1.41
CA HIS A 104 -7.11 -3.51 -2.67
C HIS A 104 -8.46 -3.99 -3.20
N ASN A 105 -9.08 -3.20 -4.06
CA ASN A 105 -10.29 -3.56 -4.79
C ASN A 105 -10.03 -3.57 -6.31
N ASN A 106 -8.85 -4.08 -6.71
CA ASN A 106 -8.34 -4.15 -8.08
C ASN A 106 -8.09 -2.78 -8.73
N GLY A 107 -7.98 -1.73 -7.95
CA GLY A 107 -7.65 -0.37 -8.38
C GLY A 107 -6.13 -0.06 -8.28
N PRO A 108 -5.75 1.22 -8.42
CA PRO A 108 -4.35 1.67 -8.37
C PRO A 108 -3.68 1.43 -7.00
N GLU A 109 -4.45 1.24 -5.95
CA GLU A 109 -3.99 0.90 -4.62
C GLU A 109 -3.36 -0.51 -4.55
N ASN A 110 -3.59 -1.36 -5.57
CA ASN A 110 -2.90 -2.63 -5.73
C ASN A 110 -1.47 -2.39 -6.25
N VAL A 111 -0.69 -1.67 -5.46
CA VAL A 111 0.66 -1.22 -5.82
C VAL A 111 1.58 -2.38 -6.18
N SER A 112 2.54 -2.12 -7.07
CA SER A 112 3.46 -3.14 -7.57
C SER A 112 4.44 -3.63 -6.50
N LYS A 113 5.03 -4.81 -6.72
CA LYS A 113 6.15 -5.30 -5.91
C LYS A 113 7.31 -4.30 -5.92
N ALA A 114 7.63 -3.71 -7.08
CA ALA A 114 8.69 -2.73 -7.20
C ALA A 114 8.44 -1.48 -6.34
N THR A 115 7.19 -1.04 -6.20
CA THR A 115 6.82 0.05 -5.30
C THR A 115 7.09 -0.31 -3.84
N ILE A 116 6.78 -1.53 -3.41
CA ILE A 116 7.09 -2.00 -2.04
C ILE A 116 8.60 -2.14 -1.82
N GLU A 117 9.34 -2.65 -2.82
CA GLU A 117 10.80 -2.75 -2.74
C GLU A 117 11.46 -1.37 -2.68
N ALA A 118 10.92 -0.38 -3.38
CA ALA A 118 11.36 1.01 -3.27
C ALA A 118 11.04 1.60 -1.88
N SER A 119 9.84 1.34 -1.34
CA SER A 119 9.45 1.79 -0.01
C SER A 119 10.36 1.23 1.09
N ILE A 120 10.70 -0.07 1.06
CA ILE A 120 11.61 -0.67 2.04
C ILE A 120 13.06 -0.19 1.87
N ALA A 121 13.48 0.13 0.64
CA ALA A 121 14.78 0.73 0.36
C ALA A 121 14.86 2.14 0.95
N ASN A 122 13.87 3.00 0.68
CA ASN A 122 13.77 4.34 1.26
C ASN A 122 13.79 4.29 2.80
N LEU A 123 12.99 3.40 3.40
CA LEU A 123 12.97 3.21 4.85
C LEU A 123 14.36 2.86 5.41
N ASN A 124 15.12 2.01 4.71
CA ASN A 124 16.50 1.68 5.11
C ASN A 124 17.46 2.83 4.92
N GLU A 125 17.35 3.59 3.83
CA GLU A 125 18.18 4.78 3.58
C GLU A 125 17.98 5.83 4.68
N ASP A 126 16.74 6.09 5.06
CA ASP A 126 16.38 7.08 6.08
C ASP A 126 16.89 6.67 7.47
N PHE A 127 16.65 5.44 7.89
CA PHE A 127 17.06 4.96 9.20
C PHE A 127 18.58 4.72 9.34
N GLN A 128 19.28 4.54 8.21
CA GLN A 128 20.74 4.36 8.19
C GLN A 128 21.49 5.62 7.76
N LYS A 129 20.79 6.76 7.63
CA LYS A 129 21.40 8.05 7.21
C LYS A 129 22.11 7.94 5.85
N LEU A 130 21.53 7.17 4.93
CA LEU A 130 22.04 6.93 3.58
C LEU A 130 21.26 7.68 2.51
N ASN A 131 20.20 8.38 2.88
CA ASN A 131 19.38 9.19 2.00
C ASN A 131 20.23 10.24 1.26
N ALA A 132 20.03 10.37 -0.05
CA ALA A 132 20.88 11.18 -0.92
C ALA A 132 20.95 12.67 -0.55
N ASP A 133 19.90 13.18 0.10
CA ASP A 133 19.76 14.57 0.52
C ASP A 133 20.21 14.86 1.96
N ILE A 134 20.79 13.89 2.67
CA ILE A 134 21.35 14.08 4.03
C ILE A 134 22.39 15.21 4.10
N SER A 135 23.12 15.45 3.01
CA SER A 135 24.07 16.56 2.90
C SER A 135 23.43 17.96 2.94
N GLN A 136 22.11 18.04 2.78
CA GLN A 136 21.32 19.28 2.82
C GLN A 136 20.77 19.59 4.22
N VAL A 137 21.06 18.76 5.22
CA VAL A 137 20.74 19.07 6.62
C VAL A 137 21.49 20.35 7.03
N VAL A 138 20.75 21.29 7.62
CA VAL A 138 21.36 22.58 8.07
C VAL A 138 22.44 22.35 9.10
N SER A 139 23.48 23.18 9.07
CA SER A 139 24.69 23.00 9.88
C SER A 139 24.43 22.88 11.38
N ALA A 140 23.37 23.50 11.89
CA ALA A 140 22.96 23.41 13.28
C ALA A 140 22.63 21.97 13.73
N PHE A 141 22.16 21.10 12.82
CA PHE A 141 21.73 19.75 13.14
C PHE A 141 22.61 18.64 12.56
N THR A 142 23.61 18.97 11.73
CA THR A 142 24.49 17.95 11.14
C THR A 142 25.24 17.11 12.19
N GLY A 143 25.57 17.69 13.33
CA GLY A 143 26.30 17.01 14.42
C GLY A 143 25.44 16.02 15.21
N ILE A 144 24.15 16.14 15.14
CA ILE A 144 23.18 15.27 15.86
C ILE A 144 22.42 14.33 14.92
N ALA A 145 22.55 14.50 13.59
CA ALA A 145 21.92 13.61 12.62
C ALA A 145 22.47 12.18 12.76
N ALA A 146 21.60 11.22 13.05
CA ALA A 146 21.95 9.85 13.42
C ALA A 146 21.83 8.86 12.26
N ASP A 147 22.79 7.92 12.17
CA ASP A 147 22.52 6.58 11.70
C ASP A 147 21.85 5.80 12.84
N CYS A 148 20.61 5.39 12.65
CA CYS A 148 19.84 4.71 13.69
C CYS A 148 20.26 3.25 13.88
N GLU A 149 21.12 2.69 13.04
CA GLU A 149 21.59 1.30 13.09
C GLU A 149 20.44 0.27 13.05
N ILE A 150 19.35 0.62 12.39
CA ILE A 150 18.17 -0.23 12.20
C ILE A 150 18.06 -0.59 10.73
N GLN A 151 17.90 -1.88 10.44
CA GLN A 151 17.69 -2.41 9.12
C GLN A 151 16.34 -3.11 9.04
N PHE A 152 15.60 -2.83 7.98
CA PHE A 152 14.32 -3.47 7.68
C PHE A 152 14.49 -4.48 6.56
N ARG A 153 13.95 -5.70 6.73
CA ARG A 153 14.02 -6.77 5.75
C ARG A 153 12.65 -7.35 5.50
N LEU A 154 12.25 -7.48 4.25
CA LEU A 154 11.04 -8.22 3.90
C LEU A 154 11.16 -9.67 4.41
N ALA A 155 10.11 -10.18 5.02
CA ALA A 155 10.10 -11.53 5.54
C ALA A 155 10.18 -12.56 4.40
N HIS A 156 10.96 -13.61 4.59
CA HIS A 156 11.06 -14.74 3.66
C HIS A 156 10.32 -15.97 4.14
N LYS A 157 9.74 -15.92 5.33
CA LYS A 157 8.83 -16.95 5.87
C LYS A 157 7.59 -16.28 6.46
N ASP A 158 6.42 -16.84 6.16
CA ASP A 158 5.16 -16.48 6.78
C ASP A 158 5.04 -17.06 8.21
N PRO A 159 3.98 -16.78 8.99
CA PRO A 159 3.79 -17.31 10.33
C PRO A 159 3.81 -18.85 10.44
N ASN A 160 3.53 -19.55 9.34
CA ASN A 160 3.53 -21.01 9.24
C ASN A 160 4.87 -21.58 8.75
N GLY A 161 5.84 -20.71 8.44
CA GLY A 161 7.15 -21.09 7.92
C GLY A 161 7.19 -21.30 6.40
N ASN A 162 6.11 -20.99 5.67
CA ASN A 162 6.09 -21.09 4.22
C ASN A 162 6.89 -19.94 3.59
N CYS A 163 7.45 -20.20 2.41
CA CYS A 163 8.20 -19.21 1.65
C CYS A 163 7.32 -18.02 1.26
N THR A 164 7.84 -16.80 1.46
CA THR A 164 7.18 -15.54 1.08
C THR A 164 8.19 -14.50 0.65
N GLU A 165 7.74 -13.52 -0.14
CA GLU A 165 8.49 -12.28 -0.45
C GLU A 165 8.15 -11.14 0.53
N GLY A 166 7.43 -11.41 1.62
CA GLY A 166 7.02 -10.41 2.61
C GLY A 166 5.94 -9.45 2.13
N ILE A 167 5.19 -9.84 1.09
CA ILE A 167 4.10 -9.06 0.51
C ILE A 167 2.88 -9.96 0.39
N THR A 168 1.74 -9.53 0.92
CA THR A 168 0.45 -10.21 0.74
C THR A 168 -0.53 -9.29 0.01
N ARG A 169 -1.52 -9.87 -0.69
CA ARG A 169 -2.57 -9.13 -1.40
C ARG A 169 -3.92 -9.67 -1.00
N THR A 170 -4.81 -8.77 -0.58
CA THR A 170 -6.17 -9.13 -0.15
C THR A 170 -7.18 -8.24 -0.86
N VAL A 171 -8.07 -8.84 -1.63
CA VAL A 171 -9.15 -8.12 -2.30
C VAL A 171 -10.24 -7.79 -1.28
N SER A 172 -10.49 -6.49 -1.07
CA SER A 172 -11.53 -6.01 -0.16
C SER A 172 -11.87 -4.55 -0.42
N THR A 173 -13.15 -4.21 -0.38
CA THR A 173 -13.64 -2.82 -0.40
C THR A 173 -13.27 -2.04 0.86
N GLN A 174 -12.81 -2.69 1.92
CA GLN A 174 -12.31 -2.03 3.12
C GLN A 174 -11.02 -1.23 2.89
N THR A 175 -10.43 -1.29 1.68
CA THR A 175 -9.34 -0.39 1.27
C THR A 175 -9.79 1.07 1.24
N TYR A 176 -11.08 1.33 1.01
CA TYR A 176 -11.67 2.68 1.02
C TYR A 176 -12.19 3.02 2.41
N ALA A 177 -11.90 4.26 2.88
CA ALA A 177 -12.24 4.72 4.22
C ALA A 177 -11.83 3.71 5.31
N ALA A 178 -10.63 3.16 5.18
CA ALA A 178 -10.11 2.12 6.04
C ALA A 178 -10.00 2.59 7.50
N GLY A 179 -10.25 1.67 8.41
CA GLY A 179 -10.06 1.83 9.86
C GLY A 179 -9.37 0.59 10.43
N GLU A 180 -9.50 0.35 11.73
CA GLU A 180 -8.88 -0.80 12.42
C GLU A 180 -9.31 -2.17 11.84
N GLY A 181 -10.48 -2.25 11.19
CA GLY A 181 -11.03 -3.48 10.62
C GLY A 181 -10.12 -4.13 9.58
N VAL A 182 -9.32 -3.36 8.83
CA VAL A 182 -8.42 -3.89 7.80
C VAL A 182 -7.37 -4.84 8.37
N LYS A 183 -6.98 -4.65 9.64
CA LYS A 183 -6.00 -5.48 10.32
C LYS A 183 -6.51 -6.90 10.59
N SER A 184 -7.83 -7.11 10.56
CA SER A 184 -8.45 -8.43 10.70
C SER A 184 -8.53 -9.21 9.40
N LEU A 185 -8.40 -8.56 8.23
CA LEU A 185 -8.42 -9.22 6.93
C LEU A 185 -7.20 -10.11 6.72
N VAL A 186 -6.05 -9.66 7.20
CA VAL A 186 -4.78 -10.39 7.20
C VAL A 186 -3.92 -9.92 8.36
N ASN A 187 -3.40 -10.85 9.17
CA ASN A 187 -2.59 -10.54 10.33
C ASN A 187 -1.57 -11.65 10.62
N TRP A 188 -0.28 -11.29 10.61
CA TRP A 188 0.81 -12.21 10.86
C TRP A 188 1.28 -12.24 12.32
N ASN A 189 0.81 -11.29 13.13
CA ASN A 189 1.05 -11.26 14.59
C ASN A 189 -0.21 -11.65 15.38
N ALA A 190 -1.04 -12.56 14.86
CA ALA A 190 -2.32 -12.94 15.47
C ALA A 190 -2.21 -13.43 16.94
N SER A 191 -1.04 -13.94 17.35
CA SER A 191 -0.77 -14.30 18.75
C SER A 191 -0.53 -13.09 19.67
N GLY A 192 -0.44 -11.87 19.12
CA GLY A 192 -0.11 -10.66 19.85
C GLY A 192 1.39 -10.40 20.05
N THR A 193 2.25 -11.40 19.82
CA THR A 193 3.72 -11.20 19.86
C THR A 193 4.18 -10.62 18.55
N GLN A 194 4.97 -9.54 18.60
CA GLN A 194 5.52 -8.91 17.39
C GLN A 194 6.64 -9.78 16.80
N LYS A 195 6.32 -10.52 15.74
CA LYS A 195 7.29 -11.23 14.90
C LYS A 195 7.68 -10.38 13.69
N TYR A 196 6.76 -9.57 13.21
CA TYR A 196 6.89 -8.72 12.02
C TYR A 196 6.44 -7.30 12.36
N LEU A 197 7.12 -6.30 11.82
CA LEU A 197 6.52 -5.01 11.58
C LEU A 197 5.52 -5.20 10.43
N GLN A 198 4.23 -5.10 10.71
CA GLN A 198 3.16 -5.18 9.73
C GLN A 198 2.81 -3.80 9.21
N ILE A 199 2.73 -3.65 7.90
CA ILE A 199 2.34 -2.41 7.23
C ILE A 199 1.14 -2.73 6.33
N TRP A 200 -0.05 -2.28 6.70
CA TRP A 200 -1.25 -2.40 5.88
C TRP A 200 -1.34 -1.21 4.93
N VAL A 201 -1.34 -1.49 3.65
CA VAL A 201 -1.46 -0.50 2.57
C VAL A 201 -2.91 -0.46 2.11
N VAL A 202 -3.52 0.74 2.13
CA VAL A 202 -4.93 0.98 1.79
C VAL A 202 -5.06 2.20 0.87
N GLU A 203 -6.19 2.35 0.19
CA GLU A 203 -6.41 3.52 -0.69
C GLU A 203 -6.66 4.78 0.13
N THR A 204 -7.61 4.73 1.07
CA THR A 204 -7.93 5.88 1.92
C THR A 204 -8.19 5.46 3.36
N LEU A 205 -8.01 6.39 4.29
CA LEU A 205 -8.34 6.22 5.70
C LEU A 205 -9.62 6.99 6.04
N SER A 206 -10.48 6.42 6.89
CA SER A 206 -11.71 7.07 7.36
C SER A 206 -11.46 8.38 8.11
N SER A 207 -10.29 8.52 8.72
CA SER A 207 -9.84 9.74 9.41
C SER A 207 -9.38 10.84 8.45
N GLY A 208 -9.18 10.54 7.16
CA GLY A 208 -8.51 11.44 6.20
C GLY A 208 -7.00 11.53 6.37
N ALA A 209 -6.39 10.80 7.33
CA ALA A 209 -4.95 10.80 7.54
C ALA A 209 -4.18 10.10 6.41
N GLY A 210 -2.88 10.39 6.29
CA GLY A 210 -1.96 9.71 5.37
C GLY A 210 -1.57 8.33 5.85
N GLY A 211 -1.39 8.20 7.15
CA GLY A 211 -1.08 6.96 7.85
C GLY A 211 -1.31 7.09 9.34
N TYR A 212 -1.14 6.00 10.06
CA TYR A 212 -1.07 6.00 11.52
C TYR A 212 -0.37 4.76 12.06
N SER A 213 0.12 4.87 13.27
CA SER A 213 0.70 3.79 14.04
C SER A 213 0.28 3.87 15.51
N TYR A 214 0.36 2.75 16.24
CA TYR A 214 0.35 2.78 17.68
C TYR A 214 1.75 2.89 18.25
N TYR A 215 1.92 3.68 19.31
CA TYR A 215 3.10 3.55 20.16
C TYR A 215 3.15 2.15 20.78
N PRO A 216 4.35 1.62 21.11
CA PRO A 216 4.45 0.25 21.65
C PRO A 216 3.56 0.03 22.87
N GLY A 217 2.67 -0.94 22.79
CA GLY A 217 1.73 -1.30 23.89
C GLY A 217 0.48 -0.45 24.02
N TYR A 218 0.23 0.53 23.10
CA TYR A 218 -0.98 1.34 23.15
C TYR A 218 -2.15 0.73 22.37
N ALA A 219 -1.86 -0.16 21.43
CA ALA A 219 -2.90 -0.84 20.67
C ALA A 219 -3.85 -1.64 21.56
N PRO A 220 -5.13 -1.87 21.14
CA PRO A 220 -6.09 -2.65 21.91
C PRO A 220 -5.64 -4.11 22.12
N SER A 221 -4.77 -4.61 21.27
CA SER A 221 -4.11 -5.92 21.40
C SER A 221 -2.77 -5.89 20.66
N GLY A 222 -1.86 -6.80 21.01
CA GLY A 222 -0.59 -6.93 20.27
C GLY A 222 -0.80 -7.23 18.78
N SER A 223 -1.89 -7.89 18.40
CA SER A 223 -2.21 -8.15 16.99
C SER A 223 -2.63 -6.89 16.21
N ALA A 224 -3.07 -5.83 16.89
CA ALA A 224 -3.43 -4.55 16.28
C ALA A 224 -2.23 -3.61 16.10
N GLU A 225 -1.05 -3.96 16.61
CA GLU A 225 0.19 -3.18 16.44
C GLU A 225 0.69 -3.23 15.01
N GLY A 226 1.23 -2.12 14.54
CA GLY A 226 1.77 -1.95 13.18
C GLY A 226 1.34 -0.61 12.57
N VAL A 227 1.63 -0.44 11.30
CA VAL A 227 1.38 0.79 10.53
C VAL A 227 0.21 0.55 9.57
N VAL A 228 -0.72 1.49 9.47
CA VAL A 228 -1.67 1.56 8.35
C VAL A 228 -1.34 2.81 7.55
N ILE A 229 -1.16 2.67 6.25
CA ILE A 229 -0.66 3.73 5.37
C ILE A 229 -1.46 3.75 4.06
N ARG A 230 -1.67 4.93 3.49
CA ARG A 230 -2.26 5.05 2.16
C ARG A 230 -1.26 4.62 1.09
N SER A 231 -1.75 4.00 0.02
CA SER A 231 -0.95 3.58 -1.14
C SER A 231 -0.14 4.71 -1.78
N ALA A 232 -0.68 5.94 -1.74
CA ALA A 232 -0.02 7.15 -2.23
C ALA A 232 1.03 7.75 -1.25
N GLN A 233 1.24 7.14 -0.07
CA GLN A 233 2.09 7.67 1.01
C GLN A 233 3.19 6.66 1.41
N LEU A 234 3.73 5.92 0.43
CA LEU A 234 4.75 4.87 0.64
C LEU A 234 6.20 5.38 0.69
N GLY A 235 6.41 6.70 0.66
CA GLY A 235 7.69 7.37 0.83
C GLY A 235 8.02 7.69 2.29
N ASN A 236 8.40 8.95 2.56
CA ASN A 236 8.80 9.42 3.90
C ASN A 236 7.72 9.27 4.97
N SER A 237 6.44 9.22 4.57
CA SER A 237 5.36 8.94 5.54
C SER A 237 5.49 7.56 6.19
N VAL A 238 6.02 6.54 5.49
CA VAL A 238 6.32 5.24 6.11
C VAL A 238 7.42 5.39 7.16
N THR A 239 8.47 6.15 6.87
CA THR A 239 9.56 6.45 7.80
C THR A 239 9.02 7.15 9.07
N HIS A 240 8.14 8.12 8.91
CA HIS A 240 7.45 8.83 9.99
C HIS A 240 6.62 7.87 10.87
N GLU A 241 5.75 7.07 10.26
CA GLU A 241 4.89 6.14 11.02
C GLU A 241 5.68 5.02 11.71
N VAL A 242 6.78 4.56 11.10
CA VAL A 242 7.69 3.60 11.73
C VAL A 242 8.44 4.25 12.89
N GLY A 243 8.75 5.54 12.82
CA GLY A 243 9.23 6.31 13.96
C GLY A 243 8.28 6.22 15.17
N HIS A 244 6.99 6.43 14.96
CA HIS A 244 5.96 6.24 16.00
C HIS A 244 5.87 4.80 16.50
N TYR A 245 5.90 3.82 15.59
CA TYR A 245 5.94 2.40 15.95
C TYR A 245 7.14 2.07 16.86
N LEU A 246 8.22 2.82 16.74
CA LEU A 246 9.42 2.73 17.58
C LEU A 246 9.48 3.76 18.71
N ASN A 247 8.33 4.31 19.12
CA ASN A 247 8.16 5.18 20.29
C ASN A 247 8.62 6.63 20.12
N LEU A 248 8.68 7.18 18.91
CA LEU A 248 8.95 8.60 18.71
C LEU A 248 7.65 9.40 18.66
N PRO A 249 7.43 10.40 19.53
CA PRO A 249 6.39 11.42 19.35
C PRO A 249 6.75 12.37 18.19
N HIS A 250 5.81 13.23 17.79
CA HIS A 250 6.15 14.38 16.97
C HIS A 250 7.13 15.31 17.72
N CYS A 251 7.96 16.07 17.01
CA CYS A 251 8.94 16.98 17.64
C CYS A 251 8.30 18.04 18.55
N TRP A 252 7.00 18.34 18.36
CA TRP A 252 6.23 19.26 19.22
C TRP A 252 5.42 18.55 20.30
N GLY A 253 5.62 17.27 20.48
CA GLY A 253 4.90 16.45 21.50
C GLY A 253 3.65 15.75 20.96
N ASN A 254 2.66 15.58 21.82
CA ASN A 254 1.52 14.69 21.60
C ASN A 254 0.29 15.33 20.93
N SER A 255 0.34 16.60 20.51
CA SER A 255 -0.74 17.20 19.75
C SER A 255 -0.69 16.77 18.29
N ASN A 256 -1.85 16.82 17.60
CA ASN A 256 -1.90 16.60 16.14
C ASN A 256 -2.00 17.92 15.37
N ASP A 257 -1.88 19.04 16.06
CA ASP A 257 -2.09 20.38 15.49
C ASP A 257 -0.76 21.16 15.47
N PRO A 258 0.04 21.05 14.41
CA PRO A 258 1.27 21.84 14.26
C PRO A 258 0.95 23.33 14.14
N GLY A 259 1.88 24.19 14.54
CA GLY A 259 1.75 25.66 14.47
C GLY A 259 1.07 26.30 15.67
N LEU A 260 0.60 25.53 16.66
CA LEU A 260 -0.02 26.08 17.85
C LEU A 260 1.03 26.55 18.87
N ALA A 261 0.93 27.80 19.34
CA ALA A 261 1.83 28.35 20.36
C ALA A 261 1.84 27.51 21.65
N GLY A 262 0.75 26.82 21.98
CA GLY A 262 0.63 25.91 23.13
C GLY A 262 1.58 24.71 23.05
N ASN A 263 2.02 24.32 21.87
CA ASN A 263 2.96 23.22 21.66
C ASN A 263 4.33 23.49 22.29
N CYS A 264 4.71 24.77 22.50
CA CYS A 264 5.92 25.13 23.23
C CYS A 264 5.95 24.63 24.70
N SER A 265 4.81 24.25 25.24
CA SER A 265 4.72 23.60 26.55
C SER A 265 4.75 22.07 26.46
N GLY A 266 4.73 21.53 25.22
CA GLY A 266 4.91 20.12 24.91
C GLY A 266 6.39 19.78 24.78
N ASP A 267 6.68 18.47 24.75
CA ASP A 267 8.02 17.93 24.57
C ASP A 267 7.88 16.50 24.04
N ASP A 268 8.75 16.14 23.08
CA ASP A 268 8.82 14.76 22.59
C ASP A 268 9.65 13.84 23.53
N GLY A 269 10.23 14.39 24.60
CA GLY A 269 11.04 13.68 25.56
C GLY A 269 12.40 13.25 25.02
N VAL A 270 12.93 13.93 24.00
CA VAL A 270 14.22 13.69 23.37
C VAL A 270 15.12 14.92 23.57
N SER A 271 16.29 14.73 24.18
CA SER A 271 17.11 15.83 24.69
C SER A 271 17.75 16.70 23.60
N ASP A 272 17.91 16.19 22.38
CA ASP A 272 18.58 16.86 21.25
C ASP A 272 17.63 17.31 20.13
N THR A 273 16.32 17.12 20.30
CA THR A 273 15.29 17.76 19.47
C THR A 273 14.90 19.10 20.08
N PRO A 274 15.02 20.23 19.34
CA PRO A 274 14.57 21.51 19.87
C PRO A 274 13.06 21.54 20.06
N ASN A 275 12.59 22.16 21.16
CA ASN A 275 11.15 22.45 21.31
C ASN A 275 10.67 23.29 20.14
N THR A 276 9.57 22.91 19.53
CA THR A 276 8.95 23.56 18.37
C THR A 276 7.44 23.61 18.50
N ILE A 277 6.80 24.51 17.77
CA ILE A 277 5.33 24.51 17.63
C ILE A 277 4.84 23.48 16.61
N GLY A 278 5.75 22.83 15.87
CA GLY A 278 5.45 21.98 14.71
C GLY A 278 5.37 22.79 13.41
N ASN A 279 5.95 22.29 12.35
CA ASN A 279 6.06 22.99 11.07
C ASN A 279 5.44 22.18 9.94
N THR A 280 4.70 22.85 9.05
CA THR A 280 4.09 22.28 7.86
C THR A 280 4.75 22.76 6.57
N THR A 281 5.84 23.52 6.69
CA THR A 281 6.59 24.06 5.56
C THR A 281 8.09 23.87 5.74
N CYS A 282 8.80 23.72 4.63
CA CYS A 282 10.27 23.60 4.62
C CYS A 282 10.95 24.97 4.84
N ASN A 283 10.74 25.58 6.00
CA ASN A 283 11.46 26.80 6.40
C ASN A 283 12.61 26.48 7.35
N THR A 284 13.77 26.19 6.81
CA THR A 284 14.99 25.82 7.59
C THR A 284 15.53 26.95 8.49
N SER A 285 14.93 28.14 8.46
CA SER A 285 15.22 29.26 9.34
C SER A 285 14.11 29.49 10.37
N ALA A 286 13.11 28.61 10.46
CA ALA A 286 12.02 28.75 11.41
C ALA A 286 12.57 28.75 12.84
N VAL A 287 12.07 29.65 13.65
CA VAL A 287 12.37 29.78 15.08
C VAL A 287 11.08 29.85 15.84
N SER A 288 10.84 28.89 16.68
CA SER A 288 9.74 28.87 17.63
C SER A 288 10.24 28.45 19.00
N CYS A 289 9.43 28.63 20.05
CA CYS A 289 9.80 28.21 21.42
C CYS A 289 11.22 28.64 21.86
N SER A 290 11.77 29.73 21.31
CA SER A 290 13.10 30.29 21.57
C SER A 290 14.29 29.47 21.02
N SER A 291 14.06 28.56 20.08
CA SER A 291 15.09 27.77 19.41
C SER A 291 14.86 27.70 17.90
N LEU A 292 15.91 27.35 17.14
CA LEU A 292 15.78 27.00 15.74
C LEU A 292 15.04 25.67 15.63
N ASP A 293 13.98 25.63 14.82
CA ASP A 293 13.17 24.43 14.63
C ASP A 293 13.89 23.43 13.72
N ASN A 294 13.90 22.15 14.10
CA ASN A 294 14.43 21.07 13.25
C ASN A 294 13.36 20.58 12.26
N VAL A 295 13.01 21.46 11.30
CA VAL A 295 12.01 21.15 10.27
C VAL A 295 12.44 20.00 9.33
N GLN A 296 13.70 19.57 9.37
CA GLN A 296 14.23 18.48 8.56
C GLN A 296 14.17 17.13 9.30
N ASN A 297 13.52 17.07 10.45
CA ASN A 297 13.32 15.83 11.19
C ASN A 297 12.18 15.00 10.62
N TYR A 298 12.34 13.67 10.54
CA TYR A 298 11.28 12.78 10.05
C TYR A 298 10.01 12.82 10.90
N MET A 299 10.09 13.28 12.16
CA MET A 299 8.92 13.41 13.05
C MET A 299 8.26 14.80 12.99
N GLU A 300 8.60 15.64 12.01
CA GLU A 300 7.91 16.88 11.66
C GLU A 300 6.87 16.68 10.55
N TYR A 301 6.07 17.73 10.26
CA TYR A 301 5.11 17.75 9.15
C TYR A 301 5.58 18.62 7.97
N SER A 302 6.86 18.96 7.93
CA SER A 302 7.47 19.60 6.78
C SER A 302 7.61 18.56 5.64
N PHE A 303 7.81 19.02 4.41
CA PHE A 303 8.05 18.14 3.26
C PHE A 303 9.54 18.10 2.87
N CYS A 304 10.41 18.30 3.83
CA CYS A 304 11.86 18.25 3.60
C CYS A 304 12.60 17.50 4.72
N GLU A 305 11.98 16.47 5.23
CA GLU A 305 12.55 15.58 6.24
C GLU A 305 13.75 14.83 5.67
N ARG A 306 14.81 14.69 6.49
CA ARG A 306 16.09 14.11 6.07
C ARG A 306 16.82 13.40 7.19
N MET A 307 16.37 13.51 8.43
CA MET A 307 17.15 13.02 9.56
C MET A 307 16.31 12.61 10.76
N PHE A 308 16.84 11.67 11.51
CA PHE A 308 16.57 11.48 12.93
C PHE A 308 17.75 12.04 13.75
N THR A 309 17.55 12.29 15.05
CA THR A 309 18.60 12.71 15.96
C THR A 309 19.20 11.53 16.75
N ASN A 310 20.37 11.75 17.39
CA ASN A 310 20.98 10.76 18.27
C ASN A 310 20.09 10.41 19.47
N GLY A 311 19.36 11.37 20.02
CA GLY A 311 18.39 11.14 21.08
C GLY A 311 17.21 10.30 20.61
N GLN A 312 16.68 10.58 19.39
CA GLN A 312 15.65 9.75 18.78
C GLN A 312 16.14 8.31 18.53
N LYS A 313 17.37 8.12 18.03
CA LYS A 313 18.02 6.80 17.95
C LYS A 313 17.99 6.09 19.30
N SER A 314 18.43 6.75 20.38
CA SER A 314 18.46 6.18 21.72
C SER A 314 17.07 5.76 22.19
N ARG A 315 16.05 6.58 21.93
CA ARG A 315 14.65 6.30 22.28
C ARG A 315 14.10 5.09 21.50
N MET A 316 14.37 4.98 20.20
CA MET A 316 13.99 3.82 19.37
C MET A 316 14.71 2.54 19.84
N HIS A 317 16.01 2.61 20.17
CA HIS A 317 16.75 1.46 20.71
C HIS A 317 16.20 1.04 22.08
N SER A 318 15.83 1.98 22.94
CA SER A 318 15.14 1.66 24.19
C SER A 318 13.85 0.88 23.97
N ALA A 319 13.04 1.32 23.00
CA ALA A 319 11.81 0.60 22.62
C ALA A 319 12.10 -0.82 22.11
N LEU A 320 13.10 -0.97 21.22
CA LEU A 320 13.53 -2.28 20.69
C LEU A 320 14.11 -3.23 21.74
N ASN A 321 14.62 -2.72 22.86
CA ASN A 321 15.10 -3.55 23.98
C ASN A 321 14.03 -3.80 25.04
N SER A 322 12.86 -3.17 24.92
CA SER A 322 11.76 -3.32 25.89
C SER A 322 10.82 -4.48 25.53
N SER A 323 10.27 -5.12 26.55
CA SER A 323 9.16 -6.07 26.41
C SER A 323 7.81 -5.39 26.16
N ILE A 324 7.70 -4.07 26.33
CA ILE A 324 6.49 -3.31 26.04
C ILE A 324 6.15 -3.42 24.56
N GLY A 325 4.93 -3.82 24.24
CA GLY A 325 4.52 -4.12 22.87
C GLY A 325 5.37 -5.22 22.20
N THR A 326 6.10 -6.01 23.01
CA THR A 326 6.99 -7.11 22.56
C THR A 326 8.00 -6.72 21.45
N ARG A 327 8.46 -5.45 21.44
CA ARG A 327 9.43 -4.95 20.44
C ARG A 327 10.76 -5.69 20.48
N ASN A 328 11.19 -6.15 21.67
CA ASN A 328 12.41 -6.92 21.85
C ASN A 328 12.39 -8.29 21.14
N ASN A 329 11.22 -8.80 20.78
CA ASN A 329 11.13 -10.04 20.00
C ASN A 329 11.51 -9.84 18.53
N LEU A 330 11.26 -8.65 17.94
CA LEU A 330 11.44 -8.38 16.51
C LEU A 330 12.82 -8.77 16.00
N TRP A 331 13.87 -8.39 16.71
CA TRP A 331 15.26 -8.57 16.31
C TRP A 331 15.95 -9.76 16.99
N SER A 332 15.24 -10.53 17.82
CA SER A 332 15.80 -11.72 18.45
C SER A 332 16.27 -12.74 17.40
N SER A 333 17.40 -13.38 17.63
CA SER A 333 17.96 -14.36 16.67
C SER A 333 16.96 -15.46 16.34
N ALA A 334 16.14 -15.90 17.29
CA ALA A 334 15.11 -16.89 17.08
C ALA A 334 14.03 -16.38 16.11
N ASN A 335 13.62 -15.12 16.25
CA ASN A 335 12.63 -14.51 15.37
C ASN A 335 13.18 -14.27 13.97
N LEU A 336 14.42 -13.81 13.83
CA LEU A 336 15.06 -13.63 12.51
C LEU A 336 15.12 -14.96 11.73
N ILE A 337 15.43 -16.07 12.39
CA ILE A 337 15.40 -17.40 11.78
C ILE A 337 13.95 -17.80 11.41
N ALA A 338 13.00 -17.56 12.30
CA ALA A 338 11.60 -17.90 12.10
C ALA A 338 10.97 -17.12 10.94
N THR A 339 11.38 -15.88 10.73
CA THR A 339 10.89 -14.99 9.65
C THR A 339 11.73 -15.05 8.38
N GLY A 340 12.88 -15.77 8.40
CA GLY A 340 13.80 -15.88 7.26
C GLY A 340 14.57 -14.60 6.96
N THR A 341 14.74 -13.71 7.96
CA THR A 341 15.43 -12.43 7.81
C THR A 341 16.84 -12.43 8.42
N ASN A 342 17.31 -13.59 8.89
CA ASN A 342 18.67 -13.79 9.37
C ASN A 342 19.70 -13.75 8.23
N ASN A 343 20.99 -13.64 8.59
CA ASN A 343 22.08 -13.73 7.62
C ASN A 343 22.42 -15.22 7.27
N PRO A 344 22.86 -15.51 6.02
CA PRO A 344 22.90 -14.60 4.88
C PRO A 344 21.48 -14.24 4.39
N TYR A 345 21.25 -12.97 4.09
CA TYR A 345 19.97 -12.49 3.55
C TYR A 345 20.17 -12.12 2.07
N GLY A 346 19.28 -12.59 1.21
CA GLY A 346 19.33 -12.36 -0.22
C GLY A 346 17.99 -12.66 -0.88
N ALA A 347 17.94 -12.61 -2.19
CA ALA A 347 16.72 -12.89 -2.93
C ALA A 347 16.18 -14.30 -2.62
N VAL A 348 14.87 -14.41 -2.47
CA VAL A 348 14.16 -15.68 -2.28
C VAL A 348 13.34 -15.98 -3.54
N THR A 349 13.23 -17.26 -3.89
CA THR A 349 12.33 -17.72 -4.94
C THR A 349 11.27 -18.62 -4.32
N CYS A 350 10.02 -18.14 -4.32
CA CYS A 350 8.88 -18.82 -3.76
C CYS A 350 7.98 -19.39 -4.86
N ALA A 351 7.05 -20.25 -4.49
CA ALA A 351 5.92 -20.58 -5.34
C ALA A 351 4.97 -19.36 -5.41
N PRO A 352 4.39 -19.04 -6.57
CA PRO A 352 3.43 -17.96 -6.68
C PRO A 352 2.14 -18.30 -5.92
N VAL A 353 1.51 -17.27 -5.36
CA VAL A 353 0.12 -17.35 -4.91
C VAL A 353 -0.77 -16.92 -6.06
N ALA A 354 -1.64 -17.82 -6.53
CA ALA A 354 -2.50 -17.57 -7.66
C ALA A 354 -3.54 -16.49 -7.34
N LEU A 355 -3.62 -15.48 -8.20
CA LEU A 355 -4.64 -14.44 -8.20
C LEU A 355 -4.89 -14.03 -9.65
N PHE A 356 -6.12 -13.64 -9.98
CA PHE A 356 -6.44 -13.12 -11.31
C PHE A 356 -7.67 -12.22 -11.28
N SER A 357 -7.73 -11.32 -12.24
CA SER A 357 -8.89 -10.48 -12.57
C SER A 357 -9.39 -10.75 -13.98
N TYR A 358 -10.53 -10.17 -14.32
CA TYR A 358 -11.15 -10.27 -15.62
C TYR A 358 -11.98 -9.01 -15.89
N ASN A 359 -12.13 -8.66 -17.18
CA ASN A 359 -12.68 -7.38 -17.57
C ASN A 359 -14.22 -7.37 -17.72
N LYS A 360 -14.87 -8.55 -17.71
CA LYS A 360 -16.34 -8.68 -17.86
C LYS A 360 -16.84 -9.91 -17.12
N GLU A 361 -17.92 -9.77 -16.38
CA GLU A 361 -18.62 -10.85 -15.70
C GLU A 361 -19.80 -11.36 -16.50
N PHE A 362 -20.48 -10.44 -17.19
CA PHE A 362 -21.67 -10.71 -18.00
C PHE A 362 -21.36 -10.44 -19.47
N ILE A 363 -21.66 -11.41 -20.34
CA ILE A 363 -21.45 -11.31 -21.78
C ILE A 363 -22.58 -12.04 -22.55
N CYS A 364 -22.70 -11.78 -23.85
CA CYS A 364 -23.54 -12.58 -24.76
C CYS A 364 -22.73 -13.70 -25.40
N GLU A 365 -23.43 -14.73 -25.94
CA GLU A 365 -22.81 -15.77 -26.76
C GLU A 365 -21.96 -15.18 -27.87
N GLY A 366 -20.75 -15.76 -28.07
CA GLY A 366 -19.77 -15.30 -29.06
C GLY A 366 -18.89 -14.15 -28.58
N ALA A 367 -19.17 -13.54 -27.44
CA ALA A 367 -18.32 -12.49 -26.88
C ALA A 367 -17.10 -13.07 -26.13
N SER A 368 -16.12 -12.20 -25.88
CA SER A 368 -14.85 -12.60 -25.27
C SER A 368 -14.60 -11.85 -23.96
N VAL A 369 -13.92 -12.54 -23.05
CA VAL A 369 -13.41 -12.03 -21.76
C VAL A 369 -11.89 -12.09 -21.78
N THR A 370 -11.24 -11.03 -21.33
CA THR A 370 -9.80 -11.01 -21.11
C THR A 370 -9.52 -11.22 -19.63
N PHE A 371 -8.68 -12.19 -19.32
CA PHE A 371 -8.21 -12.49 -17.99
C PHE A 371 -6.79 -11.93 -17.80
N THR A 372 -6.49 -11.47 -16.59
CA THR A 372 -5.18 -10.92 -16.22
C THR A 372 -4.61 -11.71 -15.06
N ASP A 373 -3.34 -12.13 -15.18
CA ASP A 373 -2.60 -12.75 -14.08
C ASP A 373 -2.19 -11.67 -13.07
N ASP A 374 -2.76 -11.73 -11.87
CA ASP A 374 -2.43 -10.87 -10.73
C ASP A 374 -1.67 -11.63 -9.62
N SER A 375 -1.08 -12.79 -9.97
CA SER A 375 -0.36 -13.64 -9.02
C SER A 375 0.80 -12.90 -8.36
N TYR A 376 1.05 -13.22 -7.10
CA TYR A 376 2.07 -12.57 -6.29
C TYR A 376 2.91 -13.60 -5.54
N ASN A 377 3.81 -13.17 -4.66
CA ASN A 377 4.78 -13.99 -3.91
C ASN A 377 5.92 -14.58 -4.78
N ALA A 378 5.80 -14.48 -6.09
CA ALA A 378 6.85 -14.73 -7.09
C ALA A 378 6.33 -14.26 -8.46
N ILE A 379 7.22 -13.90 -9.37
CA ILE A 379 6.86 -13.67 -10.77
C ILE A 379 6.75 -15.02 -11.45
N PRO A 380 5.55 -15.44 -11.93
CA PRO A 380 5.40 -16.72 -12.61
C PRO A 380 6.27 -16.81 -13.87
N THR A 381 6.79 -18.00 -14.13
CA THR A 381 7.55 -18.33 -15.35
C THR A 381 6.74 -19.20 -16.31
N ALA A 382 5.61 -19.75 -15.83
CA ALA A 382 4.65 -20.48 -16.65
C ALA A 382 3.23 -20.36 -16.07
N TRP A 383 2.24 -20.50 -16.93
CA TRP A 383 0.82 -20.38 -16.61
C TRP A 383 0.06 -21.59 -17.16
N ASN A 384 -0.92 -22.05 -16.42
CA ASN A 384 -1.86 -23.06 -16.86
C ASN A 384 -3.28 -22.60 -16.48
N TRP A 385 -4.05 -22.22 -17.48
CA TRP A 385 -5.44 -21.81 -17.33
C TRP A 385 -6.38 -22.87 -17.82
N THR A 386 -7.51 -23.01 -17.14
CA THR A 386 -8.63 -23.85 -17.58
C THR A 386 -9.91 -23.02 -17.55
N PHE A 387 -10.61 -22.96 -18.70
CA PHE A 387 -11.82 -22.20 -18.92
C PHE A 387 -12.98 -23.15 -19.27
N THR A 388 -13.82 -23.47 -18.29
CA THR A 388 -15.02 -24.27 -18.54
C THR A 388 -15.90 -23.55 -19.57
N GLY A 389 -16.30 -24.22 -20.64
CA GLY A 389 -17.15 -23.62 -21.69
C GLY A 389 -16.46 -22.59 -22.60
N GLY A 390 -15.21 -22.22 -22.32
CA GLY A 390 -14.45 -21.24 -23.09
C GLY A 390 -13.77 -21.82 -24.33
N THR A 391 -13.46 -20.98 -25.28
CA THR A 391 -12.69 -21.28 -26.50
C THR A 391 -11.53 -20.28 -26.64
N PRO A 392 -10.26 -20.71 -26.56
CA PRO A 392 -9.82 -22.06 -26.17
C PRO A 392 -10.16 -22.41 -24.72
N SER A 393 -10.33 -23.72 -24.43
CA SER A 393 -10.66 -24.20 -23.07
C SER A 393 -9.45 -24.20 -22.12
N THR A 394 -8.23 -24.00 -22.62
CA THR A 394 -7.01 -23.87 -21.85
C THR A 394 -6.10 -22.81 -22.46
N SER A 395 -5.19 -22.25 -21.64
CA SER A 395 -4.17 -21.31 -22.10
C SER A 395 -2.90 -21.39 -21.26
N SER A 396 -1.76 -21.08 -21.89
CA SER A 396 -0.44 -20.98 -21.22
C SER A 396 0.15 -19.56 -21.26
N VAL A 397 -0.61 -18.56 -21.70
CA VAL A 397 -0.16 -17.16 -21.68
C VAL A 397 -0.62 -16.47 -20.40
N ALA A 398 0.12 -15.44 -19.96
CA ALA A 398 -0.18 -14.72 -18.73
C ALA A 398 -1.60 -14.12 -18.74
N ASN A 399 -1.96 -13.46 -19.85
CA ASN A 399 -3.22 -12.70 -19.96
C ASN A 399 -4.03 -13.17 -21.19
N PRO A 400 -4.77 -14.29 -21.09
CA PRO A 400 -5.53 -14.84 -22.20
C PRO A 400 -6.84 -14.11 -22.44
N THR A 401 -7.28 -14.11 -23.72
CA THR A 401 -8.64 -13.70 -24.11
C THR A 401 -9.39 -14.92 -24.57
N ILE A 402 -10.56 -15.16 -23.98
CA ILE A 402 -11.36 -16.38 -24.14
C ILE A 402 -12.74 -16.02 -24.65
N THR A 403 -13.22 -16.73 -25.69
CA THR A 403 -14.56 -16.57 -26.27
C THR A 403 -15.51 -17.62 -25.70
N TYR A 404 -16.71 -17.22 -25.33
CA TYR A 404 -17.76 -18.12 -24.85
C TYR A 404 -18.92 -18.18 -25.87
N ASN A 405 -19.08 -19.33 -26.52
CA ASN A 405 -20.00 -19.53 -27.63
C ASN A 405 -21.34 -20.14 -27.23
N THR A 406 -21.57 -20.44 -25.98
CA THR A 406 -22.79 -21.08 -25.47
C THR A 406 -23.23 -20.39 -24.20
N ALA A 407 -24.53 -20.17 -24.07
CA ALA A 407 -25.13 -19.61 -22.86
C ALA A 407 -24.91 -20.53 -21.67
N GLY A 408 -24.68 -19.94 -20.50
CA GLY A 408 -24.36 -20.68 -19.27
C GLY A 408 -23.58 -19.87 -18.26
N VAL A 409 -23.24 -20.51 -17.14
CA VAL A 409 -22.42 -19.92 -16.08
C VAL A 409 -21.15 -20.74 -15.91
N TYR A 410 -20.00 -20.08 -15.96
CA TYR A 410 -18.73 -20.72 -16.14
C TYR A 410 -17.71 -20.38 -15.07
N SER A 411 -16.89 -21.37 -14.72
CA SER A 411 -15.79 -21.27 -13.77
C SER A 411 -14.46 -21.19 -14.48
N VAL A 412 -13.48 -20.58 -13.82
CA VAL A 412 -12.12 -20.43 -14.33
C VAL A 412 -11.12 -20.90 -13.28
N THR A 413 -10.15 -21.70 -13.70
CA THR A 413 -9.01 -22.15 -12.88
C THR A 413 -7.73 -21.56 -13.42
N HIS A 414 -6.91 -21.02 -12.53
CA HIS A 414 -5.60 -20.44 -12.81
C HIS A 414 -4.52 -21.11 -11.97
N GLN A 415 -3.45 -21.57 -12.62
CA GLN A 415 -2.31 -22.23 -11.99
C GLN A 415 -0.99 -21.62 -12.50
N PRO A 416 -0.52 -20.53 -11.90
CA PRO A 416 0.80 -19.96 -12.15
C PRO A 416 1.88 -20.83 -11.50
N SER A 417 3.10 -20.85 -12.07
CA SER A 417 4.20 -21.65 -11.53
C SER A 417 5.57 -21.01 -11.72
N THR A 418 6.49 -21.41 -10.83
CA THR A 418 7.93 -21.17 -10.90
C THR A 418 8.67 -22.49 -10.68
N VAL A 419 10.00 -22.45 -10.70
CA VAL A 419 10.83 -23.62 -10.32
C VAL A 419 10.63 -24.04 -8.85
N ALA A 420 10.13 -23.14 -7.99
CA ALA A 420 9.86 -23.40 -6.57
C ALA A 420 8.49 -24.07 -6.33
N GLY A 421 7.60 -24.07 -7.31
CA GLY A 421 6.27 -24.65 -7.19
C GLY A 421 5.19 -23.87 -7.94
N SER A 422 3.94 -24.22 -7.69
CA SER A 422 2.77 -23.61 -8.33
C SER A 422 1.71 -23.17 -7.30
N GLY A 423 1.03 -22.07 -7.59
CA GLY A 423 -0.24 -21.72 -6.97
C GLY A 423 -1.42 -22.35 -7.69
N LEU A 424 -2.60 -22.36 -7.08
CA LEU A 424 -3.85 -22.79 -7.72
C LEU A 424 -5.01 -21.96 -7.17
N LEU A 425 -5.79 -21.39 -8.07
CA LEU A 425 -7.03 -20.68 -7.73
C LEU A 425 -8.12 -21.06 -8.70
N THR A 426 -9.28 -21.46 -8.20
CA THR A 426 -10.51 -21.64 -8.97
C THR A 426 -11.55 -20.64 -8.48
N LYS A 427 -12.02 -19.77 -9.38
CA LYS A 427 -13.19 -18.95 -9.14
C LYS A 427 -14.39 -19.61 -9.83
N THR A 428 -15.42 -19.94 -9.05
CA THR A 428 -16.58 -20.65 -9.55
C THR A 428 -17.66 -19.67 -10.00
N ASN A 429 -18.29 -19.95 -11.15
CA ASN A 429 -19.47 -19.23 -11.64
C ASN A 429 -19.24 -17.71 -11.80
N ILE A 430 -18.08 -17.33 -12.34
CA ILE A 430 -17.68 -15.92 -12.47
C ILE A 430 -18.00 -15.31 -13.84
N ILE A 431 -18.31 -16.12 -14.84
CA ILE A 431 -18.69 -15.63 -16.17
C ILE A 431 -20.10 -16.12 -16.48
N THR A 432 -21.01 -15.18 -16.66
CA THR A 432 -22.38 -15.44 -17.08
C THR A 432 -22.53 -15.08 -18.55
N VAL A 433 -22.94 -16.04 -19.36
CA VAL A 433 -23.15 -15.90 -20.81
C VAL A 433 -24.64 -16.00 -21.11
N SER A 434 -25.21 -14.94 -21.64
CA SER A 434 -26.61 -14.91 -22.07
C SER A 434 -26.77 -15.39 -23.52
N SER A 435 -27.85 -16.07 -23.80
CA SER A 435 -28.21 -16.48 -25.18
C SER A 435 -28.47 -15.25 -26.06
N LEU A 436 -28.05 -15.32 -27.31
CA LEU A 436 -28.46 -14.36 -28.34
C LEU A 436 -29.88 -14.64 -28.86
N THR A 437 -30.46 -15.77 -28.49
CA THR A 437 -31.85 -16.08 -28.85
C THR A 437 -32.77 -15.25 -27.96
N ALA A 438 -33.57 -14.39 -28.56
CA ALA A 438 -34.56 -13.60 -27.82
C ALA A 438 -35.59 -14.53 -27.19
N ASP A 439 -35.75 -14.47 -25.88
CA ASP A 439 -36.80 -15.20 -25.16
C ASP A 439 -38.18 -14.57 -25.39
N TYR A 440 -38.20 -13.32 -25.91
CA TYR A 440 -39.40 -12.56 -26.20
C TYR A 440 -39.43 -12.09 -27.66
N VAL A 441 -40.55 -12.34 -28.32
CA VAL A 441 -40.84 -11.85 -29.68
C VAL A 441 -41.89 -10.75 -29.57
N GLY A 442 -41.48 -9.50 -29.73
CA GLY A 442 -42.36 -8.34 -29.71
C GLY A 442 -41.98 -7.29 -28.65
N PRO A 443 -42.76 -6.25 -28.46
CA PRO A 443 -42.46 -5.27 -27.43
C PRO A 443 -42.49 -5.92 -26.04
N ILE A 444 -41.38 -5.83 -25.29
CA ILE A 444 -41.35 -6.30 -23.92
C ILE A 444 -42.12 -5.31 -23.06
N ILE A 445 -43.22 -5.77 -22.46
CA ILE A 445 -43.97 -5.01 -21.45
C ILE A 445 -43.83 -5.77 -20.15
N ASP A 446 -42.80 -5.42 -19.36
CA ASP A 446 -42.61 -5.99 -18.04
C ASP A 446 -43.09 -4.99 -16.99
N GLY A 447 -44.10 -5.39 -16.20
CA GLY A 447 -44.60 -4.57 -15.10
C GLY A 447 -43.75 -4.68 -13.82
N TYR A 448 -42.68 -5.47 -13.85
CA TYR A 448 -41.76 -5.72 -12.72
C TYR A 448 -42.46 -6.30 -11.46
N GLU A 449 -43.69 -6.82 -11.60
CA GLU A 449 -44.49 -7.31 -10.47
C GLU A 449 -44.02 -8.67 -9.96
N ASN A 450 -43.42 -9.50 -10.82
CA ASN A 450 -42.89 -10.81 -10.48
C ASN A 450 -41.38 -10.75 -10.26
N THR A 451 -40.95 -10.78 -9.00
CA THR A 451 -39.51 -10.70 -8.64
C THR A 451 -38.69 -11.90 -9.12
N THR A 452 -39.31 -13.09 -9.21
CA THR A 452 -38.61 -14.28 -9.74
C THR A 452 -38.37 -14.13 -11.23
N GLN A 453 -39.36 -13.66 -11.98
CA GLN A 453 -39.26 -13.38 -13.40
C GLN A 453 -38.25 -12.24 -13.64
N PHE A 454 -38.34 -11.13 -12.87
CA PHE A 454 -37.40 -10.04 -12.95
C PHE A 454 -35.94 -10.53 -12.82
N ASN A 455 -35.64 -11.36 -11.82
CA ASN A 455 -34.29 -11.88 -11.58
C ASN A 455 -33.84 -12.88 -12.66
N ASN A 456 -34.75 -13.50 -13.40
CA ASN A 456 -34.43 -14.44 -14.47
C ASN A 456 -34.30 -13.76 -15.83
N ASP A 457 -35.10 -12.72 -16.08
CA ASP A 457 -35.22 -12.09 -17.41
C ASP A 457 -34.29 -10.84 -17.54
N TRP A 458 -33.91 -10.24 -16.39
CA TRP A 458 -33.08 -9.04 -16.35
C TRP A 458 -31.77 -9.34 -15.69
N MET A 459 -30.68 -9.18 -16.44
CA MET A 459 -29.33 -9.23 -15.93
C MET A 459 -28.95 -7.82 -15.48
N ILE A 460 -28.61 -7.68 -14.17
CA ILE A 460 -28.14 -6.42 -13.61
C ILE A 460 -26.63 -6.48 -13.58
N ASP A 461 -25.98 -5.70 -14.44
CA ASP A 461 -24.54 -5.50 -14.39
C ASP A 461 -24.23 -4.50 -13.26
N ALA A 462 -23.69 -5.01 -12.16
CA ALA A 462 -23.31 -4.22 -10.97
C ALA A 462 -21.82 -3.85 -11.00
N THR A 463 -21.27 -3.56 -12.16
CA THR A 463 -19.88 -3.15 -12.31
C THR A 463 -19.50 -1.77 -11.75
N PRO A 464 -20.41 -0.85 -11.37
CA PRO A 464 -20.02 0.36 -10.68
C PRO A 464 -19.35 0.07 -9.32
N THR A 465 -18.29 0.76 -9.05
CA THR A 465 -17.50 0.66 -7.80
C THR A 465 -18.23 1.12 -6.54
N SER A 466 -19.38 1.79 -6.69
CA SER A 466 -20.20 2.33 -5.59
C SER A 466 -21.01 1.27 -4.83
N GLY A 467 -21.17 0.07 -5.37
CA GLY A 467 -22.06 -0.95 -4.82
C GLY A 467 -23.55 -0.62 -4.94
N GLN A 468 -23.91 0.45 -5.66
CA GLN A 468 -25.29 0.77 -6.00
C GLN A 468 -25.68 0.05 -7.29
N THR A 469 -26.86 -0.52 -7.32
CA THR A 469 -27.35 -1.27 -8.48
C THR A 469 -28.85 -1.08 -8.66
N TRP A 470 -29.33 -1.32 -9.86
CA TRP A 470 -30.77 -1.39 -10.15
C TRP A 470 -31.42 -2.51 -9.34
N ALA A 471 -32.56 -2.24 -8.76
CA ALA A 471 -33.26 -3.22 -7.96
C ALA A 471 -34.80 -3.10 -8.19
N ASN A 472 -35.48 -4.23 -8.24
CA ASN A 472 -36.94 -4.26 -8.18
C ASN A 472 -37.42 -3.75 -6.82
N THR A 473 -38.34 -2.84 -6.79
CA THR A 473 -38.79 -2.14 -5.58
C THR A 473 -40.30 -1.91 -5.55
N THR A 474 -40.85 -1.84 -4.33
CA THR A 474 -42.24 -1.39 -4.08
C THR A 474 -42.32 0.09 -3.68
N ALA A 475 -41.21 0.83 -3.69
CA ALA A 475 -41.17 2.21 -3.20
C ALA A 475 -41.81 3.21 -4.16
N ALA A 476 -41.90 2.89 -5.45
CA ALA A 476 -42.60 3.69 -6.47
C ALA A 476 -43.07 2.79 -7.59
N ALA A 477 -44.20 3.08 -8.18
CA ALA A 477 -44.72 2.44 -9.40
C ALA A 477 -45.67 3.41 -10.10
N THR A 478 -45.65 3.42 -11.44
CA THR A 478 -46.63 4.19 -12.24
C THR A 478 -47.90 3.41 -12.43
N THR A 479 -47.79 2.11 -12.62
CA THR A 479 -48.88 1.12 -12.66
C THR A 479 -48.43 -0.10 -11.86
N GLY A 480 -49.39 -0.84 -11.26
CA GLY A 480 -49.05 -1.97 -10.41
C GLY A 480 -48.45 -1.57 -9.07
N THR A 481 -47.67 -2.46 -8.46
CA THR A 481 -47.13 -2.31 -7.11
C THR A 481 -45.59 -2.22 -7.07
N ARG A 482 -44.94 -2.43 -8.22
CA ARG A 482 -43.46 -2.49 -8.31
C ARG A 482 -42.88 -1.68 -9.45
N SER A 483 -41.65 -1.33 -9.31
CA SER A 483 -40.83 -0.67 -10.34
C SER A 483 -39.37 -1.07 -10.18
N VAL A 484 -38.50 -0.59 -11.06
CA VAL A 484 -37.05 -0.70 -10.95
C VAL A 484 -36.48 0.65 -10.59
N ARG A 485 -35.55 0.69 -9.65
CA ARG A 485 -34.82 1.92 -9.27
C ARG A 485 -33.38 1.65 -8.87
N ILE A 486 -32.53 2.67 -9.03
CA ILE A 486 -31.22 2.77 -8.41
C ILE A 486 -31.28 3.82 -7.28
N ARG A 487 -30.49 3.62 -6.20
CA ARG A 487 -30.33 4.56 -5.10
C ARG A 487 -28.97 5.27 -5.23
N ASN A 488 -28.92 6.37 -5.95
CA ASN A 488 -27.69 7.15 -6.11
C ASN A 488 -27.57 8.36 -5.18
N TYR A 489 -28.60 8.67 -4.39
CA TYR A 489 -28.60 9.81 -3.46
C TYR A 489 -27.75 9.60 -2.19
N SER A 490 -27.29 8.36 -1.94
CA SER A 490 -26.40 8.04 -0.81
C SER A 490 -24.94 7.90 -1.22
N THR A 491 -24.61 8.11 -2.49
CA THR A 491 -23.23 8.11 -2.99
C THR A 491 -22.60 9.47 -2.80
N THR A 492 -21.32 9.51 -2.41
CA THR A 492 -20.53 10.74 -2.28
C THR A 492 -19.78 11.09 -3.57
N SER A 493 -19.88 10.25 -4.59
CA SER A 493 -19.27 10.47 -5.90
C SER A 493 -20.28 11.11 -6.86
N ASP A 494 -20.01 12.36 -7.27
CA ASP A 494 -20.75 13.01 -8.35
C ASP A 494 -20.31 12.39 -9.67
N GLY A 495 -21.24 11.78 -10.40
CA GLY A 495 -21.06 11.49 -11.81
C GLY A 495 -20.94 10.04 -12.23
N GLU A 496 -21.52 9.09 -11.51
CA GLU A 496 -21.82 7.78 -12.13
C GLU A 496 -22.87 7.95 -13.22
N VAL A 497 -22.50 7.52 -14.42
CA VAL A 497 -23.44 7.44 -15.55
C VAL A 497 -24.06 6.05 -15.50
N ASP A 498 -25.37 5.99 -15.27
CA ASP A 498 -26.15 4.77 -15.42
C ASP A 498 -26.29 4.48 -16.93
N GLU A 499 -25.61 3.46 -17.44
CA GLU A 499 -25.85 2.92 -18.79
C GLU A 499 -26.97 1.87 -18.81
#